data_84af9014f1e02b49a3f208b4213c217d
#
_entry.id   84af9014f1e02b49a3f208b4213c217d
#
_cell.length_a   1.000
_cell.length_b   1.000
_cell.length_c   1.000
_cell.angle_alpha   90.00
_cell.angle_beta   90.00
_cell.angle_gamma   90.00
#
_symmetry.space_group_name_H-M   'P 1'
#
loop_
_entity.id
_entity.type
_entity.pdbx_description
1 polymer ?
#
loop_
_entity_poly.entity_id
_entity_poly.type
_entity_poly.pdbx_seq_one_letter_code
_entity_poly.pdbx_strand_id
1 'polypeptide(L)'
;MKPIISPSILSADFGYLARDIEMINESEAEWVHIDIMDGVFVPNISFGLPVLKYVAKLSQKPLDVHLMIVQPEKFIPEVKALGAHVMNVHYEACPHLHRVVQQIREAGMQPAVTINPATPVSLLKDIINDVYMVLIMSVNPGFGGQKFIEHSLDKVRELRELITVTGSQALIEVDGGVNLETGSRLVEAGADVLVAGNAVFSAPDPKEAIRALRNL
;
A
#
# COMPACT_ATOMS: atom_id res chain seq x y z
N MET A 1 7.95 17.85 -0.01
CA MET A 1 7.33 17.29 -1.26
C MET A 1 5.93 16.87 -0.87
N LYS A 2 4.89 17.04 -1.71
CA LYS A 2 3.54 16.59 -1.37
C LYS A 2 3.50 15.06 -1.36
N PRO A 3 2.78 14.43 -0.42
CA PRO A 3 2.64 12.98 -0.41
C PRO A 3 1.82 12.48 -1.61
N ILE A 4 2.12 11.28 -2.06
CA ILE A 4 1.29 10.50 -2.99
C ILE A 4 0.10 9.96 -2.19
N ILE A 5 -1.11 10.10 -2.71
CA ILE A 5 -2.32 9.56 -2.08
C ILE A 5 -2.81 8.35 -2.86
N SER A 6 -2.94 7.23 -2.15
CA SER A 6 -3.38 5.94 -2.67
C SER A 6 -4.64 5.48 -1.91
N PRO A 7 -5.86 5.86 -2.36
CA PRO A 7 -7.10 5.42 -1.71
C PRO A 7 -7.24 3.91 -1.77
N SER A 8 -7.45 3.26 -0.59
CA SER A 8 -7.68 1.81 -0.53
C SER A 8 -9.13 1.47 -0.82
N ILE A 9 -9.35 0.75 -1.90
CA ILE A 9 -10.69 0.28 -2.31
C ILE A 9 -11.28 -0.78 -1.35
N LEU A 10 -10.51 -1.26 -0.38
CA LEU A 10 -11.05 -2.11 0.68
C LEU A 10 -12.17 -1.41 1.46
N SER A 11 -12.15 -0.07 1.51
CA SER A 11 -13.17 0.77 2.17
C SER A 11 -14.25 1.29 1.22
N ALA A 12 -14.19 0.95 -0.08
CA ALA A 12 -15.19 1.35 -1.05
C ALA A 12 -16.52 0.61 -0.84
N ASP A 13 -17.59 1.13 -1.42
CA ASP A 13 -18.88 0.43 -1.48
C ASP A 13 -18.86 -0.62 -2.59
N PHE A 14 -18.67 -1.90 -2.22
CA PHE A 14 -18.61 -2.99 -3.20
C PHE A 14 -19.88 -3.16 -4.05
N GLY A 15 -21.02 -2.67 -3.57
CA GLY A 15 -22.26 -2.61 -4.36
C GLY A 15 -22.19 -1.59 -5.50
N TYR A 16 -21.28 -0.60 -5.38
CA TYR A 16 -21.11 0.51 -6.33
C TYR A 16 -19.62 0.76 -6.67
N LEU A 17 -18.80 -0.28 -6.67
CA LEU A 17 -17.36 -0.19 -6.84
C LEU A 17 -16.92 0.60 -8.08
N ALA A 18 -17.66 0.46 -9.20
CA ALA A 18 -17.37 1.20 -10.43
C ALA A 18 -17.50 2.73 -10.23
N ARG A 19 -18.52 3.18 -9.50
CA ARG A 19 -18.71 4.60 -9.13
C ARG A 19 -17.53 5.10 -8.29
N ASP A 20 -17.11 4.30 -7.33
CA ASP A 20 -16.06 4.70 -6.41
C ASP A 20 -14.68 4.75 -7.11
N ILE A 21 -14.41 3.87 -8.09
CA ILE A 21 -13.22 3.96 -8.93
C ILE A 21 -13.27 5.20 -9.82
N GLU A 22 -14.44 5.53 -10.40
CA GLU A 22 -14.58 6.75 -11.19
C GLU A 22 -14.35 8.01 -10.34
N MET A 23 -14.85 8.03 -9.11
CA MET A 23 -14.55 9.08 -8.13
C MET A 23 -13.04 9.24 -7.92
N ILE A 24 -12.29 8.14 -7.75
CA ILE A 24 -10.82 8.19 -7.63
C ILE A 24 -10.19 8.72 -8.91
N ASN A 25 -10.61 8.27 -10.10
CA ASN A 25 -10.08 8.73 -11.38
C ASN A 25 -10.19 10.24 -11.54
N GLU A 26 -11.31 10.82 -11.11
CA GLU A 26 -11.59 12.25 -11.17
C GLU A 26 -10.95 13.07 -10.03
N SER A 27 -10.39 12.41 -9.03
CA SER A 27 -9.75 13.04 -7.87
C SER A 27 -8.29 13.37 -8.10
N GLU A 28 -7.66 14.03 -7.12
CA GLU A 28 -6.22 14.30 -7.09
C GLU A 28 -5.38 13.11 -6.56
N ALA A 29 -5.98 11.94 -6.37
CA ALA A 29 -5.23 10.72 -6.03
C ALA A 29 -4.25 10.36 -7.16
N GLU A 30 -3.06 9.92 -6.79
CA GLU A 30 -2.05 9.48 -7.75
C GLU A 30 -2.16 7.99 -8.06
N TRP A 31 -2.55 7.16 -7.07
CA TRP A 31 -2.63 5.70 -7.19
C TRP A 31 -3.98 5.17 -6.70
N VAL A 32 -4.19 3.87 -6.89
CA VAL A 32 -5.29 3.09 -6.28
C VAL A 32 -4.68 1.93 -5.52
N HIS A 33 -4.92 1.87 -4.21
CA HIS A 33 -4.46 0.78 -3.35
C HIS A 33 -5.47 -0.36 -3.30
N ILE A 34 -4.96 -1.59 -3.43
CA ILE A 34 -5.76 -2.80 -3.59
C ILE A 34 -5.30 -3.86 -2.59
N ASP A 35 -6.10 -4.11 -1.57
CA ASP A 35 -5.83 -5.07 -0.49
C ASP A 35 -6.40 -6.43 -0.80
N ILE A 36 -5.54 -7.41 -1.13
CA ILE A 36 -5.92 -8.81 -1.36
C ILE A 36 -5.60 -9.63 -0.12
N MET A 37 -6.60 -10.33 0.40
CA MET A 37 -6.53 -11.15 1.61
C MET A 37 -7.04 -12.56 1.33
N ASP A 38 -6.34 -13.58 1.84
CA ASP A 38 -6.59 -14.99 1.56
C ASP A 38 -7.25 -15.76 2.73
N GLY A 39 -7.44 -15.13 3.89
CA GLY A 39 -7.97 -15.79 5.08
C GLY A 39 -6.98 -16.73 5.78
N VAL A 40 -5.71 -16.75 5.33
CA VAL A 40 -4.64 -17.59 5.89
C VAL A 40 -3.53 -16.73 6.49
N PHE A 41 -2.97 -15.79 5.71
CA PHE A 41 -1.98 -14.82 6.20
C PHE A 41 -2.63 -13.82 7.17
N VAL A 42 -3.85 -13.39 6.87
CA VAL A 42 -4.69 -12.53 7.72
C VAL A 42 -6.05 -13.20 7.96
N PRO A 43 -6.74 -12.91 9.10
CA PRO A 43 -7.99 -13.57 9.46
C PRO A 43 -9.21 -12.99 8.72
N ASN A 44 -9.05 -12.64 7.46
CA ASN A 44 -10.11 -12.09 6.61
C ASN A 44 -9.87 -12.46 5.15
N ILE A 45 -10.94 -12.52 4.36
CA ILE A 45 -10.92 -12.64 2.91
C ILE A 45 -11.53 -11.37 2.34
N SER A 46 -10.81 -10.64 1.49
CA SER A 46 -11.32 -9.43 0.85
C SER A 46 -11.97 -9.74 -0.50
N PHE A 47 -11.23 -9.67 -1.55
CA PHE A 47 -11.64 -9.98 -2.92
C PHE A 47 -10.42 -10.50 -3.69
N GLY A 48 -10.67 -11.13 -4.83
CA GLY A 48 -9.60 -11.74 -5.63
C GLY A 48 -9.54 -11.23 -7.06
N LEU A 49 -8.75 -11.93 -7.86
CA LEU A 49 -8.47 -11.59 -9.26
C LEU A 49 -9.71 -11.29 -10.12
N PRO A 50 -10.89 -11.97 -9.96
CA PRO A 50 -12.07 -11.62 -10.73
C PRO A 50 -12.55 -10.18 -10.52
N VAL A 51 -12.48 -9.65 -9.28
CA VAL A 51 -12.84 -8.25 -8.99
C VAL A 51 -11.76 -7.32 -9.54
N LEU A 52 -10.48 -7.68 -9.34
CA LEU A 52 -9.35 -6.88 -9.85
C LEU A 52 -9.41 -6.63 -11.35
N LYS A 53 -9.90 -7.57 -12.15
CA LYS A 53 -10.08 -7.38 -13.60
C LYS A 53 -10.97 -6.18 -13.92
N TYR A 54 -12.02 -5.97 -13.14
CA TYR A 54 -12.91 -4.81 -13.32
C TYR A 54 -12.25 -3.53 -12.80
N VAL A 55 -11.57 -3.59 -11.66
CA VAL A 55 -10.80 -2.45 -11.13
C VAL A 55 -9.77 -1.99 -12.15
N ALA A 56 -8.94 -2.91 -12.67
CA ALA A 56 -7.92 -2.64 -13.67
C ALA A 56 -8.49 -2.06 -14.98
N LYS A 57 -9.68 -2.51 -15.39
CA LYS A 57 -10.37 -1.99 -16.59
C LYS A 57 -10.89 -0.57 -16.40
N LEU A 58 -11.33 -0.23 -15.19
CA LEU A 58 -11.98 1.05 -14.88
C LEU A 58 -10.99 2.12 -14.41
N SER A 59 -9.92 1.71 -13.72
CA SER A 59 -8.93 2.64 -13.19
C SER A 59 -8.11 3.29 -14.30
N GLN A 60 -7.96 4.62 -14.20
CA GLN A 60 -7.03 5.42 -15.00
C GLN A 60 -5.76 5.75 -14.20
N LYS A 61 -5.68 5.29 -12.95
CA LYS A 61 -4.55 5.51 -12.05
C LYS A 61 -3.73 4.23 -11.94
N PRO A 62 -2.41 4.34 -11.71
CA PRO A 62 -1.56 3.20 -11.39
C PRO A 62 -2.13 2.37 -10.23
N LEU A 63 -2.07 1.05 -10.36
CA LEU A 63 -2.53 0.12 -9.34
C LEU A 63 -1.37 -0.27 -8.43
N ASP A 64 -1.53 -0.07 -7.15
CA ASP A 64 -0.67 -0.55 -6.08
C ASP A 64 -1.34 -1.75 -5.43
N VAL A 65 -0.81 -2.96 -5.68
CA VAL A 65 -1.44 -4.22 -5.29
C VAL A 65 -0.74 -4.79 -4.07
N HIS A 66 -1.39 -4.71 -2.93
CA HIS A 66 -0.92 -5.19 -1.64
C HIS A 66 -1.46 -6.60 -1.36
N LEU A 67 -0.55 -7.56 -1.32
CA LEU A 67 -0.87 -8.98 -1.14
C LEU A 67 -0.68 -9.43 0.31
N MET A 68 -1.75 -9.46 1.07
CA MET A 68 -1.82 -10.06 2.42
C MET A 68 -2.19 -11.55 2.29
N ILE A 69 -1.33 -12.32 1.63
CA ILE A 69 -1.55 -13.73 1.30
C ILE A 69 -0.29 -14.56 1.53
N VAL A 70 -0.44 -15.86 1.71
CA VAL A 70 0.69 -16.80 1.72
C VAL A 70 1.17 -17.08 0.30
N GLN A 71 2.48 -17.28 0.12
CA GLN A 71 3.11 -17.61 -1.18
C GLN A 71 2.75 -16.61 -2.29
N PRO A 72 2.94 -15.29 -2.10
CA PRO A 72 2.53 -14.25 -3.06
C PRO A 72 3.24 -14.38 -4.41
N GLU A 73 4.41 -15.00 -4.46
CA GLU A 73 5.17 -15.23 -5.69
C GLU A 73 4.41 -16.03 -6.75
N LYS A 74 3.42 -16.82 -6.35
CA LYS A 74 2.58 -17.59 -7.27
C LYS A 74 1.64 -16.72 -8.09
N PHE A 75 1.39 -15.50 -7.66
CA PHE A 75 0.43 -14.58 -8.28
C PHE A 75 1.09 -13.48 -9.12
N ILE A 76 2.43 -13.50 -9.25
CA ILE A 76 3.17 -12.50 -10.06
C ILE A 76 2.64 -12.42 -11.50
N PRO A 77 2.41 -13.55 -12.23
CA PRO A 77 1.91 -13.50 -13.59
C PRO A 77 0.51 -12.88 -13.69
N GLU A 78 -0.38 -13.23 -12.78
CA GLU A 78 -1.76 -12.74 -12.75
C GLU A 78 -1.83 -11.26 -12.40
N VAL A 79 -1.08 -10.82 -11.39
CA VAL A 79 -1.01 -9.41 -10.98
C VAL A 79 -0.41 -8.56 -12.11
N LYS A 80 0.62 -9.07 -12.79
CA LYS A 80 1.17 -8.43 -14.00
C LYS A 80 0.13 -8.32 -15.13
N ALA A 81 -0.63 -9.38 -15.38
CA ALA A 81 -1.65 -9.40 -16.44
C ALA A 81 -2.79 -8.38 -16.18
N LEU A 82 -2.99 -7.98 -14.93
CA LEU A 82 -3.91 -6.90 -14.55
C LEU A 82 -3.33 -5.49 -14.75
N GLY A 83 -2.07 -5.37 -15.15
CA GLY A 83 -1.42 -4.07 -15.36
C GLY A 83 -1.02 -3.37 -14.07
N ALA A 84 -0.80 -4.12 -12.98
CA ALA A 84 -0.32 -3.52 -11.73
C ALA A 84 0.99 -2.76 -11.94
N HIS A 85 1.08 -1.58 -11.35
CA HIS A 85 2.28 -0.77 -11.32
C HIS A 85 3.21 -1.23 -10.21
N VAL A 86 2.68 -1.38 -9.00
CA VAL A 86 3.39 -1.87 -7.82
C VAL A 86 2.80 -3.21 -7.40
N MET A 87 3.66 -4.16 -7.04
CA MET A 87 3.27 -5.39 -6.34
C MET A 87 3.95 -5.42 -4.99
N ASN A 88 3.14 -5.36 -3.95
CA ASN A 88 3.55 -5.25 -2.55
C ASN A 88 3.35 -6.60 -1.86
N VAL A 89 4.42 -7.16 -1.31
CA VAL A 89 4.42 -8.47 -0.64
C VAL A 89 4.93 -8.35 0.78
N HIS A 90 4.34 -9.09 1.71
CA HIS A 90 4.79 -9.09 3.09
C HIS A 90 6.14 -9.80 3.25
N TYR A 91 7.06 -9.19 3.99
CA TYR A 91 8.31 -9.80 4.44
C TYR A 91 8.04 -11.18 5.08
N GLU A 92 7.03 -11.23 5.94
CA GLU A 92 6.67 -12.41 6.72
C GLU A 92 6.06 -13.54 5.88
N ALA A 93 5.56 -13.24 4.68
CA ALA A 93 5.00 -14.22 3.74
C ALA A 93 6.04 -14.78 2.75
N CYS A 94 7.27 -14.23 2.72
CA CYS A 94 8.29 -14.51 1.71
C CYS A 94 9.57 -15.09 2.31
N PRO A 95 9.68 -16.42 2.54
CA PRO A 95 10.92 -17.04 3.03
C PRO A 95 12.15 -16.75 2.15
N HIS A 96 11.95 -16.50 0.87
CA HIS A 96 12.98 -16.15 -0.10
C HIS A 96 12.75 -14.76 -0.71
N LEU A 97 12.61 -13.75 0.16
CA LEU A 97 12.19 -12.39 -0.22
C LEU A 97 13.00 -11.81 -1.39
N HIS A 98 14.32 -11.90 -1.37
CA HIS A 98 15.16 -11.36 -2.44
C HIS A 98 14.80 -11.96 -3.81
N ARG A 99 14.54 -13.27 -3.88
CA ARG A 99 14.09 -13.93 -5.12
C ARG A 99 12.72 -13.39 -5.56
N VAL A 100 11.77 -13.21 -4.66
CA VAL A 100 10.43 -12.68 -4.98
C VAL A 100 10.54 -11.26 -5.53
N VAL A 101 11.34 -10.39 -4.91
CA VAL A 101 11.62 -9.03 -5.38
C VAL A 101 12.19 -9.04 -6.80
N GLN A 102 13.15 -9.91 -7.10
CA GLN A 102 13.70 -10.06 -8.46
C GLN A 102 12.62 -10.51 -9.46
N GLN A 103 11.81 -11.50 -9.12
CA GLN A 103 10.75 -12.01 -10.00
C GLN A 103 9.70 -10.92 -10.31
N ILE A 104 9.32 -10.10 -9.33
CA ILE A 104 8.40 -8.97 -9.54
C ILE A 104 9.01 -7.96 -10.53
N ARG A 105 10.30 -7.62 -10.34
CA ARG A 105 11.03 -6.72 -11.23
C ARG A 105 11.17 -7.28 -12.65
N GLU A 106 11.53 -8.56 -12.80
CA GLU A 106 11.64 -9.23 -14.09
C GLU A 106 10.30 -9.30 -14.82
N ALA A 107 9.20 -9.41 -14.09
CA ALA A 107 7.84 -9.30 -14.64
C ALA A 107 7.50 -7.87 -15.11
N GLY A 108 8.34 -6.87 -14.82
CA GLY A 108 8.15 -5.47 -15.23
C GLY A 108 7.18 -4.69 -14.33
N MET A 109 7.05 -5.08 -13.06
CA MET A 109 6.38 -4.34 -12.00
C MET A 109 7.40 -3.74 -11.03
N GLN A 110 6.99 -2.73 -10.27
CA GLN A 110 7.77 -2.17 -9.18
C GLN A 110 7.64 -3.06 -7.93
N PRO A 111 8.74 -3.66 -7.43
CA PRO A 111 8.66 -4.50 -6.24
C PRO A 111 8.55 -3.66 -4.99
N ALA A 112 7.58 -3.96 -4.13
CA ALA A 112 7.46 -3.36 -2.81
C ALA A 112 7.40 -4.44 -1.72
N VAL A 113 7.90 -4.08 -0.54
CA VAL A 113 7.94 -4.98 0.63
C VAL A 113 7.20 -4.36 1.78
N THR A 114 6.25 -5.11 2.33
CA THR A 114 5.47 -4.73 3.52
C THR A 114 6.06 -5.36 4.77
N ILE A 115 6.07 -4.61 5.86
CA ILE A 115 6.37 -5.12 7.21
C ILE A 115 5.24 -4.87 8.19
N ASN A 116 4.91 -5.89 8.97
CA ASN A 116 3.91 -5.82 10.04
C ASN A 116 4.36 -4.91 11.20
N PRO A 117 3.43 -4.48 12.08
CA PRO A 117 3.78 -3.60 13.21
C PRO A 117 4.91 -4.14 14.09
N ALA A 118 4.96 -5.45 14.32
CA ALA A 118 5.98 -6.09 15.16
C ALA A 118 7.31 -6.41 14.44
N THR A 119 7.37 -6.29 13.11
CA THR A 119 8.58 -6.61 12.31
C THR A 119 9.53 -5.43 12.30
N PRO A 120 10.79 -5.56 12.76
CA PRO A 120 11.74 -4.47 12.80
C PRO A 120 12.18 -3.99 11.41
N VAL A 121 12.40 -2.68 11.26
CA VAL A 121 12.92 -2.07 10.02
C VAL A 121 14.33 -2.58 9.69
N SER A 122 15.14 -2.90 10.69
CA SER A 122 16.51 -3.40 10.51
C SER A 122 16.61 -4.68 9.63
N LEU A 123 15.55 -5.46 9.52
CA LEU A 123 15.48 -6.64 8.64
C LEU A 123 15.50 -6.28 7.14
N LEU A 124 15.24 -5.02 6.80
CA LEU A 124 15.24 -4.55 5.41
C LEU A 124 16.63 -4.11 4.92
N LYS A 125 17.63 -4.06 5.81
CA LYS A 125 18.97 -3.54 5.50
C LYS A 125 19.60 -4.14 4.25
N ASP A 126 19.44 -5.45 4.06
CA ASP A 126 20.08 -6.17 2.96
C ASP A 126 19.26 -6.17 1.66
N ILE A 127 18.01 -5.64 1.69
CA ILE A 127 17.10 -5.62 0.53
C ILE A 127 16.70 -4.20 0.12
N ILE A 128 16.99 -3.18 0.94
CA ILE A 128 16.47 -1.82 0.76
C ILE A 128 16.85 -1.18 -0.59
N ASN A 129 17.97 -1.57 -1.18
CA ASN A 129 18.41 -1.08 -2.48
C ASN A 129 17.78 -1.82 -3.66
N ASP A 130 17.10 -2.94 -3.39
CA ASP A 130 16.46 -3.78 -4.39
C ASP A 130 14.94 -3.55 -4.50
N VAL A 131 14.36 -2.77 -3.61
CA VAL A 131 12.94 -2.47 -3.61
C VAL A 131 12.65 -1.06 -4.12
N TYR A 132 11.51 -0.89 -4.76
CA TYR A 132 10.99 0.40 -5.17
C TYR A 132 10.33 1.13 -4.00
N MET A 133 9.71 0.38 -3.08
CA MET A 133 8.95 0.93 -1.97
C MET A 133 8.94 -0.03 -0.79
N VAL A 134 8.84 0.51 0.41
CA VAL A 134 8.54 -0.22 1.63
C VAL A 134 7.23 0.29 2.22
N LEU A 135 6.28 -0.63 2.44
CA LEU A 135 5.03 -0.36 3.14
C LEU A 135 5.17 -0.70 4.62
N ILE A 136 4.95 0.29 5.48
CA ILE A 136 4.84 0.11 6.93
C ILE A 136 3.37 -0.02 7.31
N MET A 137 2.98 -1.18 7.86
CA MET A 137 1.66 -1.34 8.45
C MET A 137 1.57 -0.53 9.75
N SER A 138 0.63 0.39 9.81
CA SER A 138 0.30 1.17 11.02
C SER A 138 -0.95 0.68 11.75
N VAL A 139 -1.45 -0.48 11.33
CA VAL A 139 -2.45 -1.33 11.99
C VAL A 139 -2.06 -2.79 11.80
N ASN A 140 -2.69 -3.71 12.51
CA ASN A 140 -2.55 -5.13 12.16
C ASN A 140 -3.29 -5.40 10.85
N PRO A 141 -2.65 -6.02 9.83
CA PRO A 141 -3.30 -6.28 8.55
C PRO A 141 -4.53 -7.20 8.71
N GLY A 142 -5.52 -7.03 7.83
CA GLY A 142 -6.72 -7.87 7.79
C GLY A 142 -8.06 -7.13 7.83
N PHE A 143 -8.15 -5.93 8.39
CA PHE A 143 -9.39 -5.16 8.47
C PHE A 143 -9.14 -3.68 8.28
N GLY A 144 -10.09 -2.99 7.62
CA GLY A 144 -10.11 -1.53 7.55
C GLY A 144 -10.63 -0.87 8.84
N GLY A 145 -10.47 0.45 8.97
CA GLY A 145 -11.05 1.26 10.05
C GLY A 145 -10.44 1.03 11.43
N GLN A 146 -9.27 0.44 11.54
CA GLN A 146 -8.57 0.20 12.80
C GLN A 146 -7.91 1.48 13.34
N LYS A 147 -7.63 1.48 14.66
CA LYS A 147 -6.91 2.57 15.33
C LYS A 147 -5.42 2.52 14.97
N PHE A 148 -4.88 3.67 14.61
CA PHE A 148 -3.47 3.88 14.30
C PHE A 148 -2.54 3.43 15.45
N ILE A 149 -1.48 2.73 15.12
CA ILE A 149 -0.45 2.29 16.07
C ILE A 149 0.66 3.35 16.10
N GLU A 150 0.79 4.08 17.20
CA GLU A 150 1.70 5.22 17.36
C GLU A 150 3.18 4.88 17.05
N HIS A 151 3.64 3.69 17.42
CA HIS A 151 5.01 3.24 17.17
C HIS A 151 5.37 3.19 15.67
N SER A 152 4.38 3.19 14.77
CA SER A 152 4.62 3.25 13.32
C SER A 152 5.36 4.52 12.88
N LEU A 153 5.21 5.63 13.62
CA LEU A 153 5.96 6.86 13.36
C LEU A 153 7.47 6.67 13.57
N ASP A 154 7.86 5.94 14.61
CA ASP A 154 9.27 5.65 14.87
C ASP A 154 9.85 4.74 13.78
N LYS A 155 9.06 3.76 13.31
CA LYS A 155 9.45 2.90 12.18
C LYS A 155 9.63 3.68 10.88
N VAL A 156 8.78 4.68 10.61
CA VAL A 156 8.92 5.56 9.44
C VAL A 156 10.24 6.34 9.53
N ARG A 157 10.55 6.92 10.70
CA ARG A 157 11.83 7.64 10.92
C ARG A 157 13.05 6.73 10.76
N GLU A 158 13.02 5.53 11.36
CA GLU A 158 14.08 4.52 11.24
C GLU A 158 14.29 4.12 9.78
N LEU A 159 13.20 3.89 9.03
CA LEU A 159 13.30 3.54 7.61
C LEU A 159 13.83 4.70 6.76
N ARG A 160 13.44 5.93 7.05
CA ARG A 160 13.97 7.12 6.36
C ARG A 160 15.48 7.27 6.61
N GLU A 161 15.93 7.01 7.83
CA GLU A 161 17.35 6.99 8.16
C GLU A 161 18.09 5.88 7.39
N LEU A 162 17.54 4.66 7.36
CA LEU A 162 18.12 3.54 6.62
C LEU A 162 18.25 3.87 5.11
N ILE A 163 17.20 4.42 4.49
CA ILE A 163 17.20 4.85 3.09
C ILE A 163 18.30 5.91 2.85
N THR A 164 18.42 6.89 3.75
CA THR A 164 19.40 7.97 3.63
C THR A 164 20.83 7.44 3.74
N VAL A 165 21.10 6.60 4.72
CA VAL A 165 22.46 6.05 4.98
C VAL A 165 22.90 5.10 3.87
N THR A 166 21.97 4.33 3.28
CA THR A 166 22.28 3.38 2.20
C THR A 166 22.27 4.02 0.81
N GLY A 167 21.78 5.26 0.67
CA GLY A 167 21.59 5.93 -0.62
C GLY A 167 20.46 5.33 -1.46
N SER A 168 19.58 4.55 -0.84
CA SER A 168 18.41 3.95 -1.51
C SER A 168 17.46 5.04 -2.03
N GLN A 169 16.70 4.70 -3.08
CA GLN A 169 15.64 5.55 -3.64
C GLN A 169 14.25 4.99 -3.32
N ALA A 170 14.16 4.04 -2.40
CA ALA A 170 12.89 3.43 -2.02
C ALA A 170 11.94 4.47 -1.40
N LEU A 171 10.67 4.42 -1.81
CA LEU A 171 9.60 5.19 -1.19
C LEU A 171 9.17 4.56 0.13
N ILE A 172 8.64 5.38 1.02
CA ILE A 172 8.00 4.93 2.27
C ILE A 172 6.50 5.10 2.14
N GLU A 173 5.80 3.99 2.11
CA GLU A 173 4.35 3.94 2.14
C GLU A 173 3.86 3.57 3.55
N VAL A 174 2.70 4.11 3.95
CA VAL A 174 2.07 3.76 5.24
C VAL A 174 0.60 3.45 5.01
N ASP A 175 0.17 2.29 5.54
CA ASP A 175 -1.21 1.83 5.50
C ASP A 175 -1.74 1.50 6.91
N GLY A 176 -2.92 2.07 7.19
CA GLY A 176 -3.70 1.81 8.39
C GLY A 176 -3.95 3.05 9.26
N GLY A 177 -5.22 3.39 9.48
CA GLY A 177 -5.62 4.49 10.34
C GLY A 177 -5.17 5.88 9.87
N VAL A 178 -4.85 6.03 8.58
CA VAL A 178 -4.44 7.29 7.97
C VAL A 178 -5.63 8.24 7.84
N ASN A 179 -5.47 9.45 8.35
CA ASN A 179 -6.38 10.59 8.25
C ASN A 179 -5.57 11.89 8.23
N LEU A 180 -6.18 13.05 8.28
CA LEU A 180 -5.45 14.34 8.25
C LEU A 180 -4.47 14.51 9.41
N GLU A 181 -4.84 14.07 10.62
CA GLU A 181 -4.00 14.19 11.81
C GLU A 181 -2.81 13.24 11.74
N THR A 182 -3.06 11.93 11.55
CA THR A 182 -2.00 10.92 11.48
C THR A 182 -1.18 11.07 10.22
N GLY A 183 -1.78 11.46 9.09
CA GLY A 183 -1.11 11.73 7.81
C GLY A 183 -0.09 12.87 7.92
N SER A 184 -0.45 13.98 8.58
CA SER A 184 0.49 15.10 8.83
C SER A 184 1.73 14.62 9.58
N ARG A 185 1.54 13.84 10.64
CA ARG A 185 2.63 13.29 11.46
C ARG A 185 3.47 12.27 10.70
N LEU A 186 2.85 11.49 9.79
CA LEU A 186 3.54 10.51 8.93
C LEU A 186 4.42 11.21 7.88
N VAL A 187 3.90 12.27 7.24
CA VAL A 187 4.68 13.08 6.29
C VAL A 187 5.86 13.75 6.99
N GLU A 188 5.65 14.31 8.18
CA GLU A 188 6.72 14.88 9.01
C GLU A 188 7.76 13.83 9.40
N ALA A 189 7.34 12.58 9.66
CA ALA A 189 8.24 11.46 9.95
C ALA A 189 9.01 10.97 8.72
N GLY A 190 8.57 11.32 7.50
CA GLY A 190 9.23 11.00 6.25
C GLY A 190 8.48 10.03 5.33
N ALA A 191 7.19 9.83 5.50
CA ALA A 191 6.37 9.06 4.56
C ALA A 191 6.21 9.79 3.22
N ASP A 192 6.30 9.04 2.12
CA ASP A 192 6.13 9.54 0.74
C ASP A 192 4.73 9.20 0.19
N VAL A 193 4.14 8.10 0.63
CA VAL A 193 2.86 7.57 0.15
C VAL A 193 1.93 7.29 1.33
N LEU A 194 0.70 7.77 1.24
CA LEU A 194 -0.34 7.59 2.26
C LEU A 194 -1.48 6.76 1.69
N VAL A 195 -1.71 5.58 2.27
CA VAL A 195 -2.88 4.75 1.97
C VAL A 195 -4.03 5.18 2.86
N ALA A 196 -5.11 5.65 2.26
CA ALA A 196 -6.28 6.15 2.97
C ALA A 196 -7.55 5.43 2.52
N GLY A 197 -8.12 4.62 3.39
CA GLY A 197 -9.39 3.93 3.16
C GLY A 197 -10.57 4.71 3.73
N ASN A 198 -10.90 4.43 4.98
CA ASN A 198 -12.08 4.98 5.65
C ASN A 198 -12.12 6.52 5.67
N ALA A 199 -10.97 7.18 5.84
CA ALA A 199 -10.89 8.65 5.84
C ALA A 199 -11.34 9.27 4.50
N VAL A 200 -11.26 8.53 3.39
CA VAL A 200 -11.72 8.95 2.06
C VAL A 200 -13.16 8.51 1.84
N PHE A 201 -13.44 7.21 1.91
CA PHE A 201 -14.74 6.66 1.49
C PHE A 201 -15.90 6.94 2.45
N SER A 202 -15.62 7.27 3.73
CA SER A 202 -16.65 7.71 4.67
C SER A 202 -16.80 9.22 4.77
N ALA A 203 -15.99 10.00 4.02
CA ALA A 203 -16.09 11.45 4.00
C ALA A 203 -17.35 11.92 3.26
N PRO A 204 -17.97 13.03 3.68
CA PRO A 204 -19.09 13.64 2.93
C PRO A 204 -18.70 14.02 1.49
N ASP A 205 -17.45 14.43 1.27
CA ASP A 205 -16.82 14.67 -0.04
C ASP A 205 -15.49 13.93 -0.11
N PRO A 206 -15.45 12.74 -0.71
CA PRO A 206 -14.23 11.95 -0.85
C PRO A 206 -13.12 12.64 -1.65
N LYS A 207 -13.47 13.42 -2.69
CA LYS A 207 -12.47 14.14 -3.49
C LYS A 207 -11.80 15.25 -2.68
N GLU A 208 -12.56 15.96 -1.85
CA GLU A 208 -12.01 16.97 -0.96
C GLU A 208 -11.13 16.33 0.14
N ALA A 209 -11.51 15.16 0.66
CA ALA A 209 -10.69 14.41 1.61
C ALA A 209 -9.33 14.02 1.00
N ILE A 210 -9.32 13.53 -0.25
CA ILE A 210 -8.09 13.23 -0.99
C ILE A 210 -7.24 14.49 -1.19
N ARG A 211 -7.86 15.60 -1.61
CA ARG A 211 -7.17 16.89 -1.79
C ARG A 211 -6.55 17.39 -0.50
N ALA A 212 -7.28 17.29 0.62
CA ALA A 212 -6.79 17.71 1.93
C ALA A 212 -5.58 16.87 2.38
N LEU A 213 -5.62 15.54 2.20
CA LEU A 213 -4.47 14.66 2.47
C LEU A 213 -3.26 14.97 1.59
N ARG A 214 -3.48 15.28 0.31
CA ARG A 214 -2.41 15.61 -0.64
C ARG A 214 -1.73 16.94 -0.35
N ASN A 215 -2.35 17.80 0.42
CA ASN A 215 -1.82 19.12 0.79
C ASN A 215 -1.17 19.15 2.19
N LEU A 216 -0.89 17.99 2.78
CA LEU A 216 -0.14 17.84 4.05
C LEU A 216 1.38 18.18 3.92
#